data_211b90c586a64fb97fa4d59e238472c4
#
_entry.id   211b90c586a64fb97fa4d59e238472c4
#
_cell.length_a   1.000
_cell.length_b   1.000
_cell.length_c   1.000
_cell.angle_alpha   90.00
_cell.angle_beta   90.00
_cell.angle_gamma   90.00
#
_symmetry.space_group_name_H-M   'P 1'
#
loop_
_entity.id
_entity.type
_entity.pdbx_description
1 polymer ?
#
loop_
_entity_poly.entity_id
_entity_poly.type
_entity_poly.pdbx_seq_one_letter_code
_entity_poly.pdbx_strand_id
1 'polypeptide(L)'
;MMHIIFTGVECTFKSSLAQAVGSALARKVCPEFAREYLDHFYPTPSMDKFPREQFDAIAKGQIRAQKTYGYYNDGQCIFDTDGLTLEIWGADKFGARDIQWLTPGAPSFYLLCAPTNSYTSDEYRIDGHRREELHLKFVELLDALGRPYVILHEPIFENRLFEALRIIKELGI
;
A
#
# COMPACT_ATOMS: atom_id res chain seq x y z
N MET A 1 2.99 20.39 -0.20
CA MET A 1 2.18 19.41 0.56
C MET A 1 2.54 18.02 0.08
N MET A 2 2.51 17.03 0.95
CA MET A 2 3.03 15.68 0.68
C MET A 2 1.95 14.65 0.97
N HIS A 3 1.77 13.68 0.07
CA HIS A 3 0.94 12.51 0.33
C HIS A 3 1.62 11.57 1.31
N ILE A 4 0.83 10.90 2.11
CA ILE A 4 1.28 9.82 3.00
C ILE A 4 0.79 8.49 2.40
N ILE A 5 1.70 7.56 2.20
CA ILE A 5 1.38 6.26 1.60
C ILE A 5 1.72 5.16 2.60
N PHE A 6 0.73 4.39 3.01
CA PHE A 6 0.95 3.16 3.73
C PHE A 6 1.20 2.04 2.73
N THR A 7 2.35 1.40 2.82
CA THR A 7 2.76 0.32 1.91
C THR A 7 3.35 -0.86 2.67
N GLY A 8 3.60 -1.97 1.99
CA GLY A 8 4.16 -3.17 2.57
C GLY A 8 3.31 -4.42 2.30
N VAL A 9 3.75 -5.54 2.83
CA VAL A 9 3.12 -6.85 2.63
C VAL A 9 1.74 -6.98 3.28
N GLU A 10 1.02 -8.02 2.93
CA GLU A 10 -0.30 -8.31 3.51
C GLU A 10 -0.26 -8.51 5.04
N CYS A 11 -1.40 -8.32 5.70
CA CYS A 11 -1.55 -8.47 7.16
C CYS A 11 -0.58 -7.62 7.99
N THR A 12 -0.32 -6.37 7.60
CA THR A 12 0.55 -5.44 8.35
C THR A 12 -0.17 -4.19 8.83
N PHE A 13 -1.51 -4.25 8.96
CA PHE A 13 -2.39 -3.18 9.41
C PHE A 13 -2.49 -1.96 8.48
N LYS A 14 -1.96 -1.99 7.24
CA LYS A 14 -1.96 -0.82 6.33
C LYS A 14 -3.30 -0.09 6.26
N SER A 15 -4.36 -0.80 5.89
CA SER A 15 -5.70 -0.22 5.72
C SER A 15 -6.24 0.39 7.01
N SER A 16 -6.09 -0.32 8.13
CA SER A 16 -6.52 0.16 9.44
C SER A 16 -5.72 1.38 9.89
N LEU A 17 -4.41 1.39 9.65
CA LEU A 17 -3.54 2.53 9.95
C LEU A 17 -3.88 3.73 9.07
N ALA A 18 -4.07 3.53 7.76
CA ALA A 18 -4.45 4.60 6.84
C ALA A 18 -5.75 5.28 7.29
N GLN A 19 -6.77 4.50 7.68
CA GLN A 19 -8.04 5.02 8.19
C GLN A 19 -7.89 5.75 9.54
N ALA A 20 -7.15 5.17 10.49
CA ALA A 20 -6.95 5.76 11.80
C ALA A 20 -6.15 7.06 11.72
N VAL A 21 -5.06 7.09 10.95
CA VAL A 21 -4.27 8.30 10.70
C VAL A 21 -5.07 9.33 9.93
N GLY A 22 -5.86 8.92 8.92
CA GLY A 22 -6.76 9.80 8.18
C GLY A 22 -7.75 10.50 9.10
N SER A 23 -8.35 9.75 10.01
CA SER A 23 -9.28 10.29 11.01
C SER A 23 -8.58 11.26 11.97
N ALA A 24 -7.38 10.90 12.47
CA ALA A 24 -6.62 11.73 13.42
C ALA A 24 -6.15 13.06 12.80
N LEU A 25 -5.84 13.07 11.51
CA LEU A 25 -5.32 14.24 10.79
C LEU A 25 -6.40 14.98 9.99
N ALA A 26 -7.66 14.53 10.03
CA ALA A 26 -8.77 15.03 9.20
C ALA A 26 -8.43 15.03 7.69
N ARG A 27 -7.68 14.00 7.22
CA ARG A 27 -7.30 13.80 5.83
C ARG A 27 -8.14 12.72 5.16
N LYS A 28 -8.41 12.89 3.88
CA LYS A 28 -9.08 11.86 3.08
C LYS A 28 -8.16 10.66 2.84
N VAL A 29 -8.74 9.47 2.89
CA VAL A 29 -8.05 8.21 2.63
C VAL A 29 -8.54 7.66 1.31
N CYS A 30 -7.60 7.39 0.39
CA CYS A 30 -7.84 6.62 -0.81
C CYS A 30 -7.66 5.13 -0.45
N PRO A 31 -8.71 4.33 -0.49
CA PRO A 31 -8.62 2.92 -0.16
C PRO A 31 -7.88 2.12 -1.22
N GLU A 32 -7.44 0.92 -0.86
CA GLU A 32 -6.92 -0.07 -1.80
C GLU A 32 -8.05 -0.54 -2.75
N PHE A 33 -7.87 -0.32 -4.04
CA PHE A 33 -8.87 -0.67 -5.05
C PHE A 33 -9.00 -2.18 -5.26
N ALA A 34 -7.92 -2.94 -5.04
CA ALA A 34 -7.89 -4.38 -5.27
C ALA A 34 -8.97 -5.12 -4.46
N ARG A 35 -9.16 -4.76 -3.20
CA ARG A 35 -10.15 -5.39 -2.32
C ARG A 35 -11.57 -5.20 -2.85
N GLU A 36 -11.95 -3.96 -3.15
CA GLU A 36 -13.26 -3.64 -3.70
C GLU A 36 -13.51 -4.36 -5.02
N TYR A 37 -12.50 -4.41 -5.89
CA TYR A 37 -12.59 -5.10 -7.18
C TYR A 37 -12.81 -6.60 -7.00
N LEU A 38 -12.03 -7.25 -6.14
CA LEU A 38 -12.11 -8.70 -5.90
C LEU A 38 -13.46 -9.10 -5.29
N ASP A 39 -13.97 -8.32 -4.33
CA ASP A 39 -15.24 -8.59 -3.67
C ASP A 39 -16.44 -8.48 -4.65
N HIS A 40 -16.37 -7.58 -5.64
CA HIS A 40 -17.48 -7.32 -6.55
C HIS A 40 -17.37 -8.08 -7.88
N PHE A 41 -16.18 -8.19 -8.45
CA PHE A 41 -15.97 -8.69 -9.80
C PHE A 41 -15.31 -10.07 -9.85
N TYR A 42 -14.82 -10.52 -8.71
CA TYR A 42 -14.13 -11.80 -8.63
C TYR A 42 -14.39 -12.48 -7.28
N PRO A 43 -15.66 -12.94 -7.02
CA PRO A 43 -16.10 -13.37 -5.69
C PRO A 43 -15.34 -14.57 -5.11
N THR A 44 -14.66 -15.36 -5.95
CA THR A 44 -13.87 -16.52 -5.52
C THR A 44 -12.57 -16.64 -6.31
N PRO A 45 -11.64 -15.68 -6.17
CA PRO A 45 -10.40 -15.72 -6.91
C PRO A 45 -9.48 -16.81 -6.38
N SER A 46 -8.95 -17.63 -7.30
CA SER A 46 -7.75 -18.43 -7.00
C SER A 46 -6.54 -17.54 -7.17
N MET A 47 -5.97 -17.08 -6.07
CA MET A 47 -4.80 -16.18 -6.12
C MET A 47 -3.57 -16.84 -6.74
N ASP A 48 -3.48 -18.18 -6.72
CA ASP A 48 -2.40 -18.94 -7.38
C ASP A 48 -2.44 -18.82 -8.91
N LYS A 49 -3.62 -18.56 -9.48
CA LYS A 49 -3.85 -18.49 -10.94
C LYS A 49 -4.48 -17.15 -11.32
N PHE A 50 -4.09 -16.09 -10.65
CA PHE A 50 -4.67 -14.78 -10.87
C PHE A 50 -4.42 -14.28 -12.30
N PRO A 51 -5.45 -14.00 -13.12
CA PRO A 51 -5.27 -13.62 -14.51
C PRO A 51 -4.61 -12.25 -14.67
N ARG A 52 -3.72 -12.12 -15.65
CA ARG A 52 -3.02 -10.86 -15.96
C ARG A 52 -4.00 -9.72 -16.27
N GLU A 53 -5.06 -10.00 -17.02
CA GLU A 53 -6.07 -9.01 -17.39
C GLU A 53 -6.80 -8.44 -16.17
N GLN A 54 -7.02 -9.27 -15.13
CA GLN A 54 -7.63 -8.83 -13.87
C GLN A 54 -6.65 -7.96 -13.08
N PHE A 55 -5.38 -8.34 -13.04
CA PHE A 55 -4.34 -7.52 -12.44
C PHE A 55 -4.25 -6.14 -13.12
N ASP A 56 -4.23 -6.08 -14.45
CA ASP A 56 -4.19 -4.84 -15.20
C ASP A 56 -5.43 -3.95 -14.94
N ALA A 57 -6.60 -4.57 -14.77
CA ALA A 57 -7.82 -3.84 -14.41
C ALA A 57 -7.73 -3.23 -13.00
N ILE A 58 -7.24 -4.01 -12.01
CA ILE A 58 -6.99 -3.53 -10.65
C ILE A 58 -5.98 -2.39 -10.66
N ALA A 59 -4.86 -2.56 -11.37
CA ALA A 59 -3.81 -1.55 -11.46
C ALA A 59 -4.32 -0.23 -12.05
N LYS A 60 -5.06 -0.28 -13.15
CA LYS A 60 -5.71 0.90 -13.75
C LYS A 60 -6.71 1.56 -12.80
N GLY A 61 -7.49 0.76 -12.10
CA GLY A 61 -8.46 1.25 -11.10
C GLY A 61 -7.77 1.98 -9.94
N GLN A 62 -6.73 1.39 -9.37
CA GLN A 62 -5.93 1.99 -8.30
C GLN A 62 -5.32 3.33 -8.73
N ILE A 63 -4.64 3.37 -9.89
CA ILE A 63 -4.03 4.60 -10.40
C ILE A 63 -5.08 5.69 -10.68
N ARG A 64 -6.25 5.31 -11.21
CA ARG A 64 -7.37 6.24 -11.43
C ARG A 64 -7.89 6.80 -10.11
N ALA A 65 -8.11 5.95 -9.11
CA ALA A 65 -8.53 6.36 -7.78
C ALA A 65 -7.53 7.34 -7.15
N GLN A 66 -6.24 7.03 -7.16
CA GLN A 66 -5.19 7.88 -6.62
C GLN A 66 -5.16 9.27 -7.29
N LYS A 67 -5.26 9.33 -8.62
CA LYS A 67 -5.34 10.61 -9.37
C LYS A 67 -6.55 11.43 -8.94
N THR A 68 -7.71 10.79 -8.81
CA THR A 68 -8.95 11.45 -8.39
C THR A 68 -8.83 12.00 -6.96
N TYR A 69 -8.38 11.17 -6.02
CA TYR A 69 -8.22 11.59 -4.63
C TYR A 69 -7.15 12.68 -4.48
N GLY A 70 -6.02 12.54 -5.16
CA GLY A 70 -4.95 13.54 -5.14
C GLY A 70 -5.38 14.89 -5.70
N TYR A 71 -6.17 14.90 -6.79
CA TYR A 71 -6.68 16.12 -7.41
C TYR A 71 -7.66 16.87 -6.52
N TYR A 72 -8.64 16.16 -5.92
CA TYR A 72 -9.71 16.79 -5.14
C TYR A 72 -9.32 17.15 -3.69
N ASN A 73 -8.17 16.74 -3.21
CA ASN A 73 -7.75 16.96 -1.83
C ASN A 73 -6.43 17.73 -1.71
N ASP A 74 -6.13 18.61 -2.66
CA ASP A 74 -4.97 19.55 -2.65
C ASP A 74 -3.63 18.85 -2.32
N GLY A 75 -3.46 17.59 -2.71
CA GLY A 75 -2.23 16.85 -2.46
C GLY A 75 -2.01 16.40 -1.00
N GLN A 76 -3.04 16.43 -0.16
CA GLN A 76 -2.97 15.99 1.26
C GLN A 76 -3.73 14.69 1.51
N CYS A 77 -3.66 13.74 0.60
CA CYS A 77 -4.34 12.47 0.74
C CYS A 77 -3.46 11.43 1.45
N ILE A 78 -4.11 10.52 2.16
CA ILE A 78 -3.49 9.29 2.64
C ILE A 78 -3.89 8.18 1.66
N PHE A 79 -2.93 7.37 1.25
CA PHE A 79 -3.18 6.24 0.37
C PHE A 79 -2.96 4.92 1.12
N ASP A 80 -3.96 4.06 1.07
CA ASP A 80 -3.82 2.65 1.41
C ASP A 80 -3.29 1.95 0.17
N THR A 81 -2.00 1.76 0.10
CA THR A 81 -1.21 1.31 -1.04
C THR A 81 -1.15 2.29 -2.22
N ASP A 82 -0.26 2.01 -3.16
CA ASP A 82 -0.09 2.76 -4.41
C ASP A 82 0.50 1.89 -5.53
N GLY A 83 0.96 2.53 -6.61
CA GLY A 83 1.59 1.89 -7.75
C GLY A 83 2.83 1.07 -7.41
N LEU A 84 3.56 1.38 -6.32
CA LEU A 84 4.72 0.61 -5.87
C LEU A 84 4.31 -0.81 -5.43
N THR A 85 3.21 -0.94 -4.71
CA THR A 85 2.64 -2.24 -4.34
C THR A 85 2.26 -3.05 -5.59
N LEU A 86 1.68 -2.40 -6.61
CA LEU A 86 1.35 -3.05 -7.88
C LEU A 86 2.59 -3.53 -8.64
N GLU A 87 3.68 -2.75 -8.63
CA GLU A 87 4.95 -3.17 -9.24
C GLU A 87 5.51 -4.42 -8.60
N ILE A 88 5.50 -4.48 -7.27
CA ILE A 88 6.01 -5.65 -6.54
C ILE A 88 5.11 -6.87 -6.80
N TRP A 89 3.80 -6.69 -6.70
CA TRP A 89 2.86 -7.77 -6.95
C TRP A 89 2.90 -8.26 -8.41
N GLY A 90 2.95 -7.33 -9.38
CA GLY A 90 3.09 -7.67 -10.79
C GLY A 90 4.37 -8.42 -11.11
N ALA A 91 5.51 -7.99 -10.55
CA ALA A 91 6.78 -8.67 -10.70
C ALA A 91 6.77 -10.08 -10.08
N ASP A 92 6.15 -10.22 -8.90
CA ASP A 92 6.06 -11.50 -8.20
C ASP A 92 5.16 -12.51 -8.92
N LYS A 93 4.01 -12.08 -9.41
CA LYS A 93 3.02 -12.96 -10.06
C LYS A 93 3.32 -13.24 -11.54
N PHE A 94 3.92 -12.29 -12.25
CA PHE A 94 4.08 -12.37 -13.71
C PHE A 94 5.53 -12.30 -14.19
N GLY A 95 6.49 -12.18 -13.28
CA GLY A 95 7.92 -12.22 -13.58
C GLY A 95 8.49 -10.97 -14.27
N ALA A 96 7.71 -9.91 -14.42
CA ALA A 96 8.17 -8.67 -15.07
C ALA A 96 7.74 -7.45 -14.27
N ARG A 97 8.66 -6.52 -14.05
CA ARG A 97 8.33 -5.18 -13.53
C ARG A 97 7.71 -4.37 -14.66
N ASP A 98 6.58 -3.80 -14.41
CA ASP A 98 5.86 -2.93 -15.33
C ASP A 98 5.77 -1.53 -14.69
N ILE A 99 6.88 -0.78 -14.79
CA ILE A 99 7.05 0.55 -14.18
C ILE A 99 5.98 1.59 -14.58
N GLN A 100 5.11 1.25 -15.51
CA GLN A 100 3.98 2.11 -15.89
C GLN A 100 3.02 2.40 -14.71
N TRP A 101 3.00 1.53 -13.70
CA TRP A 101 2.17 1.72 -12.50
C TRP A 101 2.75 2.72 -11.50
N LEU A 102 4.04 3.01 -11.62
CA LEU A 102 4.71 4.05 -10.82
C LEU A 102 4.31 5.42 -11.34
N THR A 103 3.27 5.99 -10.77
CA THR A 103 2.80 7.31 -11.18
C THR A 103 3.78 8.38 -10.72
N PRO A 104 4.35 9.19 -11.62
CA PRO A 104 4.96 10.45 -11.25
C PRO A 104 3.84 11.34 -10.67
N GLY A 105 3.87 11.55 -9.40
CA GLY A 105 2.82 12.29 -8.71
C GLY A 105 3.36 13.38 -7.79
N ALA A 106 2.48 13.97 -7.01
CA ALA A 106 2.85 14.88 -5.95
C ALA A 106 3.88 14.22 -5.01
N PRO A 107 4.74 15.00 -4.33
CA PRO A 107 5.68 14.49 -3.37
C PRO A 107 4.98 13.53 -2.38
N SER A 108 5.56 12.37 -2.16
CA SER A 108 4.97 11.32 -1.34
C SER A 108 5.98 10.82 -0.32
N PHE A 109 5.51 10.53 0.89
CA PHE A 109 6.27 9.91 1.95
C PHE A 109 5.67 8.54 2.27
N TYR A 110 6.51 7.52 2.34
CA TYR A 110 6.06 6.15 2.55
C TYR A 110 6.23 5.71 4.00
N LEU A 111 5.17 5.14 4.55
CA LEU A 111 5.17 4.40 5.81
C LEU A 111 5.12 2.91 5.46
N LEU A 112 6.29 2.27 5.46
CA LEU A 112 6.45 0.86 5.12
C LEU A 112 6.17 0.01 6.35
N CYS A 113 5.05 -0.72 6.35
CA CYS A 113 4.64 -1.57 7.46
C CYS A 113 5.43 -2.89 7.47
N ALA A 114 6.28 -3.09 8.47
CA ALA A 114 7.03 -4.33 8.65
C ALA A 114 6.13 -5.51 9.06
N PRO A 115 6.45 -6.74 8.64
CA PRO A 115 5.69 -7.96 8.96
C PRO A 115 5.94 -8.50 10.37
N THR A 116 6.02 -7.62 11.37
CA THR A 116 6.34 -7.96 12.77
C THR A 116 5.14 -8.46 13.58
N ASN A 117 3.92 -8.24 13.09
CA ASN A 117 2.69 -8.70 13.72
C ASN A 117 2.28 -10.11 13.24
N SER A 118 1.35 -10.74 13.97
CA SER A 118 0.78 -12.03 13.62
C SER A 118 0.12 -12.01 12.25
N TYR A 119 0.27 -13.11 11.52
CA TYR A 119 -0.39 -13.29 10.23
C TYR A 119 -1.77 -13.93 10.40
N THR A 120 -2.75 -13.43 9.67
CA THR A 120 -4.07 -14.04 9.56
C THR A 120 -4.38 -14.24 8.08
N SER A 121 -4.55 -15.48 7.66
CA SER A 121 -4.92 -15.82 6.29
C SER A 121 -6.40 -15.53 6.02
N ASP A 122 -6.70 -15.12 4.80
CA ASP A 122 -8.04 -15.12 4.22
C ASP A 122 -7.96 -15.59 2.76
N GLU A 123 -9.06 -15.52 2.03
CA GLU A 123 -9.12 -15.98 0.64
C GLU A 123 -8.20 -15.19 -0.32
N TYR A 124 -7.79 -13.97 0.04
CA TYR A 124 -6.91 -13.11 -0.77
C TYR A 124 -5.46 -13.09 -0.27
N ARG A 125 -5.21 -13.54 0.95
CA ARG A 125 -3.91 -13.48 1.63
C ARG A 125 -3.29 -14.86 1.70
N ILE A 126 -2.40 -15.15 0.77
CA ILE A 126 -1.79 -16.47 0.61
C ILE A 126 -0.27 -16.49 0.85
N ASP A 127 0.37 -15.31 0.88
CA ASP A 127 1.82 -15.18 0.92
C ASP A 127 2.40 -15.06 2.35
N GLY A 128 1.66 -15.53 3.37
CA GLY A 128 2.07 -15.41 4.77
C GLY A 128 3.45 -15.95 5.09
N HIS A 129 3.87 -17.01 4.41
CA HIS A 129 5.18 -17.65 4.58
C HIS A 129 6.32 -16.87 3.87
N ARG A 130 6.00 -15.90 3.01
CA ARG A 130 6.96 -15.12 2.23
C ARG A 130 7.01 -13.64 2.64
N ARG A 131 6.35 -13.27 3.73
CA ARG A 131 6.20 -11.86 4.12
C ARG A 131 7.55 -11.13 4.28
N GLU A 132 8.55 -11.79 4.86
CA GLU A 132 9.90 -11.21 5.00
C GLU A 132 10.58 -11.03 3.63
N GLU A 133 10.53 -12.03 2.77
CA GLU A 133 11.06 -11.96 1.40
C GLU A 133 10.42 -10.79 0.63
N LEU A 134 9.10 -10.71 0.65
CA LEU A 134 8.36 -9.66 -0.03
C LEU A 134 8.62 -8.28 0.58
N HIS A 135 8.78 -8.19 1.90
CA HIS A 135 9.13 -6.94 2.58
C HIS A 135 10.46 -6.37 2.08
N LEU A 136 11.45 -7.22 1.89
CA LEU A 136 12.75 -6.80 1.34
C LEU A 136 12.61 -6.24 -0.08
N LYS A 137 11.71 -6.79 -0.91
CA LYS A 137 11.43 -6.23 -2.26
C LYS A 137 10.85 -4.82 -2.18
N PHE A 138 10.05 -4.49 -1.15
CA PHE A 138 9.59 -3.11 -0.92
C PHE A 138 10.75 -2.18 -0.57
N VAL A 139 11.64 -2.59 0.33
CA VAL A 139 12.84 -1.82 0.70
C VAL A 139 13.70 -1.55 -0.54
N GLU A 140 14.06 -2.60 -1.27
CA GLU A 140 14.89 -2.51 -2.49
C GLU A 140 14.28 -1.56 -3.53
N LEU A 141 12.96 -1.62 -3.74
CA LEU A 141 12.31 -0.78 -4.74
C LEU A 141 12.21 0.68 -4.27
N LEU A 142 11.92 0.94 -3.01
CA LEU A 142 11.91 2.30 -2.43
C LEU A 142 13.30 2.95 -2.53
N ASP A 143 14.36 2.20 -2.18
CA ASP A 143 15.74 2.65 -2.28
C ASP A 143 16.15 2.92 -3.74
N ALA A 144 15.85 1.99 -4.65
CA ALA A 144 16.17 2.13 -6.08
C ALA A 144 15.48 3.34 -6.73
N LEU A 145 14.30 3.72 -6.23
CA LEU A 145 13.53 4.87 -6.72
C LEU A 145 13.87 6.17 -5.96
N GLY A 146 14.72 6.12 -4.94
CA GLY A 146 15.03 7.27 -4.08
C GLY A 146 13.78 7.84 -3.38
N ARG A 147 12.79 6.99 -3.04
CA ARG A 147 11.58 7.42 -2.36
C ARG A 147 11.81 7.57 -0.87
N PRO A 148 11.43 8.69 -0.24
CA PRO A 148 11.56 8.84 1.20
C PRO A 148 10.59 7.92 1.93
N TYR A 149 11.09 7.15 2.89
CA TYR A 149 10.27 6.24 3.69
C TYR A 149 10.80 6.05 5.11
N VAL A 150 9.93 5.56 5.98
CA VAL A 150 10.28 5.01 7.31
C VAL A 150 9.59 3.66 7.46
N ILE A 151 10.27 2.71 8.09
CA ILE A 151 9.70 1.40 8.41
C ILE A 151 9.01 1.47 9.77
N LEU A 152 7.73 1.07 9.81
CA LEU A 152 6.96 0.92 11.04
C LEU A 152 7.17 -0.49 11.60
N HIS A 153 7.78 -0.59 12.77
CA HIS A 153 8.20 -1.88 13.34
C HIS A 153 7.28 -2.41 14.45
N GLU A 154 6.48 -1.55 15.07
CA GLU A 154 5.66 -1.94 16.21
C GLU A 154 4.68 -3.07 15.86
N PRO A 155 4.70 -4.22 16.59
CA PRO A 155 3.88 -5.38 16.25
C PRO A 155 2.42 -5.24 16.68
N ILE A 156 2.11 -4.32 17.58
CA ILE A 156 0.78 -4.06 18.13
C ILE A 156 0.18 -2.85 17.42
N PHE A 157 -1.08 -2.94 17.01
CA PHE A 157 -1.73 -1.91 16.21
C PHE A 157 -1.68 -0.52 16.84
N GLU A 158 -2.02 -0.39 18.13
CA GLU A 158 -2.05 0.89 18.84
C GLU A 158 -0.67 1.54 18.91
N ASN A 159 0.36 0.75 19.16
CA ASN A 159 1.74 1.22 19.21
C ASN A 159 2.22 1.65 17.83
N ARG A 160 1.89 0.89 16.78
CA ARG A 160 2.22 1.23 15.38
C ARG A 160 1.49 2.49 14.91
N LEU A 161 0.25 2.69 15.32
CA LEU A 161 -0.49 3.92 15.07
C LEU A 161 0.20 5.12 15.74
N PHE A 162 0.60 4.97 17.00
CA PHE A 162 1.33 6.00 17.72
C PHE A 162 2.68 6.31 17.05
N GLU A 163 3.43 5.28 16.65
CA GLU A 163 4.68 5.38 15.89
C GLU A 163 4.46 6.20 14.60
N ALA A 164 3.45 5.86 13.80
CA ALA A 164 3.13 6.56 12.57
C ALA A 164 2.78 8.04 12.79
N LEU A 165 1.90 8.35 13.75
CA LEU A 165 1.50 9.72 14.07
C LEU A 165 2.67 10.56 14.59
N ARG A 166 3.57 9.98 15.39
CA ARG A 166 4.79 10.63 15.87
C ARG A 166 5.70 11.01 14.69
N ILE A 167 5.96 10.06 13.78
CA ILE A 167 6.80 10.29 12.60
C ILE A 167 6.22 11.41 11.72
N ILE A 168 4.93 11.36 11.41
CA ILE A 168 4.24 12.37 10.59
C ILE A 168 4.39 13.76 11.23
N LYS A 169 4.20 13.86 12.55
CA LYS A 169 4.35 15.11 13.30
C LYS A 169 5.79 15.64 13.27
N GLU A 170 6.78 14.76 13.47
CA GLU A 170 8.20 15.14 13.46
C GLU A 170 8.66 15.64 12.07
N LEU A 171 8.10 15.07 11.00
CA LEU A 171 8.38 15.48 9.63
C LEU A 171 7.60 16.74 9.20
N GLY A 172 6.60 17.14 9.93
CA GLY A 172 5.75 18.30 9.59
C GLY A 172 4.89 18.08 8.34
N ILE A 173 4.46 16.86 8.07
CA ILE A 173 3.69 16.46 6.88
C ILE A 173 2.26 16.06 7.21
#